data_1c90e37993e46cbc8df28b909b552743
#
_entry.id   1c90e37993e46cbc8df28b909b552743
#
_cell.length_a   1.000
_cell.length_b   1.000
_cell.length_c   1.000
_cell.angle_alpha   90.00
_cell.angle_beta   90.00
_cell.angle_gamma   90.00
#
_symmetry.space_group_name_H-M   'P 1'
#
loop_
_entity.id
_entity.type
_entity.pdbx_description
1 polymer ?
#
loop_
_entity_poly.entity_id
_entity_poly.type
_entity_poly.pdbx_seq_one_letter_code
_entity_poly.pdbx_strand_id
1 'polypeptide(L)'
;MNIRKGAICDLTSIIDIEKAVYNKPYWNVAMIKKLFIDSIFETIWVIEIGKKIIGFLIEQRCDNEINLLNVAIDKPFQNKGIGKILINHYLNIIPANSSVFLEVNKANIIARKIYVDLNFKNIGMRKNYYNDGGDALIMKYTK
;
A
#
# COMPACT_ATOMS: atom_id res chain seq x y z
N MET A 1 16.57 -8.24 2.00
CA MET A 1 15.57 -7.25 1.54
C MET A 1 15.73 -5.96 2.35
N ASN A 2 15.61 -4.85 1.69
CA ASN A 2 15.70 -3.54 2.32
C ASN A 2 14.39 -2.76 2.12
N ILE A 3 13.90 -2.14 3.19
CA ILE A 3 12.69 -1.30 3.15
C ILE A 3 13.11 0.11 3.54
N ARG A 4 12.78 1.07 2.70
CA ARG A 4 13.16 2.48 2.87
C ARG A 4 12.12 3.41 2.28
N LYS A 5 12.22 4.69 2.60
CA LYS A 5 11.44 5.71 1.89
C LYS A 5 11.86 5.74 0.42
N GLY A 6 10.89 5.88 -0.45
CA GLY A 6 11.11 6.04 -1.88
C GLY A 6 11.72 7.40 -2.20
N ALA A 7 12.44 7.46 -3.30
CA ALA A 7 13.01 8.69 -3.86
C ALA A 7 12.53 8.86 -5.30
N ILE A 8 12.69 10.07 -5.85
CA ILE A 8 12.24 10.37 -7.22
C ILE A 8 12.85 9.41 -8.26
N CYS A 9 14.05 8.92 -8.02
CA CYS A 9 14.70 7.94 -8.91
C CYS A 9 13.99 6.58 -8.94
N ASP A 10 13.11 6.30 -7.97
CA ASP A 10 12.32 5.07 -7.92
C ASP A 10 11.03 5.15 -8.74
N LEU A 11 10.70 6.32 -9.27
CA LEU A 11 9.42 6.60 -9.95
C LEU A 11 9.12 5.59 -11.06
N THR A 12 10.07 5.33 -11.94
CA THR A 12 9.88 4.41 -13.07
C THR A 12 9.56 2.99 -12.59
N SER A 13 10.28 2.49 -11.59
CA SER A 13 10.04 1.17 -11.02
C SER A 13 8.66 1.06 -10.37
N ILE A 14 8.24 2.08 -9.66
CA ILE A 14 6.92 2.13 -9.01
C ILE A 14 5.81 2.12 -10.07
N ILE A 15 5.94 2.92 -11.12
CA ILE A 15 4.98 2.95 -12.23
C ILE A 15 4.88 1.60 -12.93
N ASP A 16 6.02 0.97 -13.20
CA ASP A 16 6.06 -0.34 -13.86
C ASP A 16 5.35 -1.40 -13.02
N ILE A 17 5.54 -1.39 -11.70
CA ILE A 17 4.85 -2.31 -10.79
C ILE A 17 3.34 -2.02 -10.77
N GLU A 18 2.94 -0.76 -10.68
CA GLU A 18 1.53 -0.38 -10.68
C GLU A 18 0.82 -0.88 -11.94
N LYS A 19 1.41 -0.68 -13.11
CA LYS A 19 0.87 -1.16 -14.40
C LYS A 19 0.84 -2.68 -14.50
N ALA A 20 1.84 -3.36 -13.94
CA ALA A 20 1.92 -4.82 -14.01
C ALA A 20 0.91 -5.50 -13.07
N VAL A 21 0.66 -4.93 -11.90
CA VAL A 21 -0.18 -5.51 -10.86
C VAL A 21 -1.67 -5.24 -11.12
N TYR A 22 -2.01 -4.05 -11.62
CA TYR A 22 -3.39 -3.64 -11.82
C TYR A 22 -3.73 -3.53 -13.31
N ASN A 23 -4.81 -4.17 -13.75
CA ASN A 23 -5.30 -4.06 -15.14
C ASN A 23 -5.68 -2.61 -15.49
N LYS A 24 -6.26 -1.91 -14.52
CA LYS A 24 -6.54 -0.48 -14.59
C LYS A 24 -5.80 0.19 -13.43
N PRO A 25 -4.60 0.73 -13.66
CA PRO A 25 -3.82 1.36 -12.60
C PRO A 25 -4.59 2.47 -11.90
N TYR A 26 -4.55 2.50 -10.57
CA TYR A 26 -5.16 3.57 -9.77
C TYR A 26 -4.35 4.85 -9.83
N TRP A 27 -3.05 4.75 -10.04
CA TRP A 27 -2.09 5.84 -10.02
C TRP A 27 -1.37 5.94 -11.36
N ASN A 28 -1.33 7.13 -11.93
CA ASN A 28 -0.55 7.41 -13.14
C ASN A 28 0.78 8.10 -12.78
N VAL A 29 1.62 8.32 -13.80
CA VAL A 29 2.96 8.93 -13.62
C VAL A 29 2.86 10.30 -12.96
N ALA A 30 1.94 11.16 -13.41
CA ALA A 30 1.78 12.50 -12.88
C ALA A 30 1.39 12.51 -11.41
N MET A 31 0.47 11.60 -11.02
CA MET A 31 0.02 11.47 -9.63
C MET A 31 1.14 11.03 -8.72
N ILE A 32 1.90 9.99 -9.08
CA ILE A 32 2.99 9.48 -8.25
C ILE A 32 4.15 10.47 -8.20
N LYS A 33 4.49 11.10 -9.33
CA LYS A 33 5.52 12.14 -9.38
C LYS A 33 5.20 13.30 -8.43
N LYS A 34 3.94 13.71 -8.36
CA LYS A 34 3.49 14.76 -7.44
C LYS A 34 3.72 14.39 -5.98
N LEU A 35 3.55 13.12 -5.61
CA LEU A 35 3.82 12.65 -4.24
C LEU A 35 5.28 12.86 -3.84
N PHE A 36 6.21 12.72 -4.78
CA PHE A 36 7.64 12.93 -4.51
C PHE A 36 8.03 14.42 -4.44
N ILE A 37 7.37 15.27 -5.21
CA ILE A 37 7.81 16.67 -5.40
C ILE A 37 7.09 17.64 -4.46
N ASP A 38 5.79 17.44 -4.25
CA ASP A 38 4.91 18.50 -3.73
C ASP A 38 3.96 18.01 -2.65
N SER A 39 4.24 16.87 -2.02
CA SER A 39 3.37 16.32 -1.01
C SER A 39 3.91 16.53 0.40
N ILE A 40 3.02 16.96 1.31
CA ILE A 40 3.30 17.14 2.74
C ILE A 40 2.82 15.91 3.54
N PHE A 41 1.70 15.31 3.13
CA PHE A 41 1.02 14.28 3.91
C PHE A 41 1.29 12.86 3.43
N GLU A 42 1.71 12.68 2.17
CA GLU A 42 1.92 11.37 1.58
C GLU A 42 3.39 11.00 1.58
N THR A 43 3.66 9.74 1.83
CA THR A 43 5.00 9.13 1.74
C THR A 43 4.90 7.81 1.00
N ILE A 44 5.88 7.54 0.15
CA ILE A 44 6.02 6.27 -0.52
C ILE A 44 7.16 5.50 0.12
N TRP A 45 6.88 4.25 0.49
CA TRP A 45 7.87 3.30 0.97
C TRP A 45 8.12 2.26 -0.10
N VAL A 46 9.35 1.85 -0.27
CA VAL A 46 9.74 0.82 -1.24
C VAL A 46 10.42 -0.34 -0.53
N ILE A 47 10.25 -1.52 -1.09
CA ILE A 47 11.00 -2.71 -0.72
C ILE A 47 11.87 -3.15 -1.90
N GLU A 48 13.13 -3.39 -1.64
CA GLU A 48 14.10 -3.75 -2.68
C GLU A 48 14.91 -4.99 -2.32
N ILE A 49 15.31 -5.71 -3.36
CA ILE A 49 16.30 -6.80 -3.27
C ILE A 49 17.49 -6.36 -4.12
N GLY A 50 18.67 -6.24 -3.48
CA GLY A 50 19.80 -5.60 -4.14
C GLY A 50 19.44 -4.15 -4.48
N LYS A 51 19.50 -3.80 -5.76
CA LYS A 51 19.10 -2.47 -6.25
C LYS A 51 17.75 -2.49 -7.00
N LYS A 52 17.05 -3.62 -6.97
CA LYS A 52 15.78 -3.76 -7.67
C LYS A 52 14.60 -3.51 -6.72
N ILE A 53 13.74 -2.56 -7.08
CA ILE A 53 12.47 -2.33 -6.39
C ILE A 53 11.51 -3.45 -6.77
N ILE A 54 10.96 -4.13 -5.76
CA ILE A 54 10.03 -5.25 -5.93
C ILE A 54 8.64 -4.98 -5.38
N GLY A 55 8.45 -3.85 -4.72
CA GLY A 55 7.16 -3.45 -4.20
C GLY A 55 7.18 -2.06 -3.60
N PHE A 56 6.00 -1.54 -3.31
CA PHE A 56 5.86 -0.23 -2.69
C PHE A 56 4.58 -0.13 -1.86
N LEU A 57 4.55 0.87 -1.00
CA LEU A 57 3.42 1.23 -0.16
C LEU A 57 3.28 2.75 -0.18
N ILE A 58 2.06 3.25 -0.38
CA ILE A 58 1.77 4.68 -0.31
C ILE A 58 0.90 4.94 0.91
N GLU A 59 1.35 5.84 1.77
CA GLU A 59 0.59 6.30 2.93
C GLU A 59 0.22 7.77 2.84
N GLN A 60 -0.90 8.12 3.44
CA GLN A 60 -1.26 9.50 3.74
C GLN A 60 -1.42 9.63 5.24
N ARG A 61 -0.71 10.57 5.85
CA ARG A 61 -0.68 10.72 7.30
C ARG A 61 -1.07 12.13 7.71
N CYS A 62 -2.01 12.21 8.64
CA CYS A 62 -2.38 13.44 9.32
C CYS A 62 -2.45 13.15 10.82
N ASP A 63 -1.55 13.71 11.61
CA ASP A 63 -1.38 13.41 13.02
C ASP A 63 -1.23 11.89 13.26
N ASN A 64 -2.07 11.29 14.08
CA ASN A 64 -2.07 9.86 14.39
C ASN A 64 -2.99 9.03 13.48
N GLU A 65 -3.58 9.65 12.47
CA GLU A 65 -4.47 8.99 11.52
C GLU A 65 -3.75 8.77 10.20
N ILE A 66 -3.67 7.52 9.78
CA ILE A 66 -2.95 7.09 8.59
C ILE A 66 -3.91 6.37 7.66
N ASN A 67 -3.86 6.70 6.37
CA ASN A 67 -4.55 5.94 5.34
C ASN A 67 -3.52 5.26 4.44
N LEU A 68 -3.60 3.94 4.30
CA LEU A 68 -2.84 3.21 3.29
C LEU A 68 -3.58 3.34 1.97
N LEU A 69 -2.99 4.07 1.04
CA LEU A 69 -3.62 4.38 -0.23
C LEU A 69 -3.36 3.32 -1.29
N ASN A 70 -2.21 2.68 -1.24
CA ASN A 70 -1.85 1.62 -2.18
C ASN A 70 -0.72 0.76 -1.61
N VAL A 71 -0.79 -0.54 -1.88
CA VAL A 71 0.28 -1.50 -1.60
C VAL A 71 0.36 -2.46 -2.78
N ALA A 72 1.52 -2.60 -3.37
CA ALA A 72 1.71 -3.50 -4.50
C ALA A 72 3.06 -4.21 -4.41
N ILE A 73 3.06 -5.50 -4.77
CA ILE A 73 4.26 -6.32 -4.94
C ILE A 73 4.33 -6.77 -6.38
N ASP A 74 5.49 -6.63 -7.00
CA ASP A 74 5.71 -7.03 -8.38
C ASP A 74 5.39 -8.52 -8.58
N LYS A 75 4.75 -8.85 -9.70
CA LYS A 75 4.20 -10.19 -9.94
C LYS A 75 5.17 -11.35 -9.69
N PRO A 76 6.44 -11.30 -10.13
CA PRO A 76 7.38 -12.40 -9.87
C PRO A 76 7.65 -12.65 -8.39
N PHE A 77 7.34 -11.67 -7.54
CA PHE A 77 7.61 -11.71 -6.10
C PHE A 77 6.36 -11.88 -5.24
N GLN A 78 5.19 -12.04 -5.86
CA GLN A 78 3.94 -12.28 -5.16
C GLN A 78 3.88 -13.71 -4.60
N ASN A 79 2.99 -13.94 -3.64
CA ASN A 79 2.75 -15.24 -2.99
C ASN A 79 3.98 -15.80 -2.25
N LYS A 80 4.88 -14.92 -1.82
CA LYS A 80 6.11 -15.28 -1.07
C LYS A 80 6.17 -14.60 0.31
N GLY A 81 5.07 -14.00 0.75
CA GLY A 81 5.01 -13.30 2.03
C GLY A 81 5.61 -11.91 2.06
N ILE A 82 6.04 -11.36 0.92
CA ILE A 82 6.73 -10.07 0.85
C ILE A 82 5.81 -8.91 1.19
N GLY A 83 4.56 -8.96 0.74
CA GLY A 83 3.57 -7.93 1.10
C GLY A 83 3.36 -7.86 2.60
N LYS A 84 3.26 -8.99 3.26
CA LYS A 84 3.13 -9.06 4.72
C LYS A 84 4.37 -8.51 5.42
N ILE A 85 5.56 -8.81 4.91
CA ILE A 85 6.83 -8.29 5.44
C ILE A 85 6.86 -6.76 5.34
N LEU A 86 6.49 -6.21 4.19
CA LEU A 86 6.47 -4.76 3.94
C LEU A 86 5.51 -4.06 4.92
N ILE A 87 4.29 -4.54 5.00
CA ILE A 87 3.27 -3.93 5.87
C ILE A 87 3.66 -4.08 7.34
N ASN A 88 4.12 -5.25 7.75
CA ASN A 88 4.54 -5.47 9.14
C ASN A 88 5.69 -4.55 9.55
N HIS A 89 6.69 -4.40 8.69
CA HIS A 89 7.78 -3.45 8.93
C HIS A 89 7.24 -2.03 9.10
N TYR A 90 6.34 -1.61 8.21
CA TYR A 90 5.71 -0.30 8.26
C TYR A 90 4.95 -0.08 9.58
N LEU A 91 4.14 -1.05 9.99
CA LEU A 91 3.38 -0.96 11.25
C LEU A 91 4.29 -0.85 12.47
N ASN A 92 5.48 -1.43 12.42
CA ASN A 92 6.43 -1.35 13.51
C ASN A 92 7.11 0.03 13.65
N ILE A 93 7.22 0.79 12.57
CA ILE A 93 7.92 2.07 12.59
C ILE A 93 7.01 3.29 12.74
N ILE A 94 5.71 3.15 12.56
CA ILE A 94 4.78 4.26 12.77
C ILE A 94 4.69 4.62 14.26
N PRO A 95 4.29 5.87 14.59
CA PRO A 95 4.18 6.30 15.99
C PRO A 95 3.18 5.46 16.80
N ALA A 96 3.45 5.31 18.10
CA ALA A 96 2.49 4.75 19.04
C ALA A 96 1.17 5.56 19.00
N ASN A 97 0.07 4.89 19.27
CA ASN A 97 -1.29 5.47 19.20
C ASN A 97 -1.74 5.85 17.79
N SER A 98 -1.06 5.37 16.75
CA SER A 98 -1.51 5.54 15.37
C SER A 98 -2.72 4.63 15.07
N SER A 99 -3.65 5.15 14.28
CA SER A 99 -4.73 4.37 13.66
C SER A 99 -4.48 4.30 12.15
N VAL A 100 -4.48 3.11 11.59
CA VAL A 100 -4.23 2.88 10.17
C VAL A 100 -5.49 2.35 9.51
N PHE A 101 -5.95 3.03 8.47
CA PHE A 101 -7.12 2.65 7.69
C PHE A 101 -6.73 2.24 6.29
N LEU A 102 -7.45 1.31 5.74
CA LEU A 102 -7.34 0.93 4.33
C LEU A 102 -8.68 0.47 3.78
N GLU A 103 -8.76 0.48 2.46
CA GLU A 103 -9.86 -0.11 1.72
C GLU A 103 -9.31 -1.26 0.89
N VAL A 104 -9.98 -2.40 0.92
CA VAL A 104 -9.59 -3.59 0.16
C VAL A 104 -10.80 -4.17 -0.53
N ASN A 105 -10.64 -4.59 -1.78
CA ASN A 105 -11.70 -5.25 -2.52
C ASN A 105 -12.12 -6.53 -1.78
N LYS A 106 -13.42 -6.68 -1.54
CA LYS A 106 -13.97 -7.86 -0.85
C LYS A 106 -13.56 -9.16 -1.52
N ALA A 107 -13.37 -9.16 -2.83
CA ALA A 107 -12.94 -10.32 -3.60
C ALA A 107 -11.43 -10.62 -3.47
N ASN A 108 -10.63 -9.69 -2.96
CA ASN A 108 -9.19 -9.87 -2.79
C ASN A 108 -8.89 -10.65 -1.51
N ILE A 109 -9.08 -11.96 -1.56
CA ILE A 109 -8.95 -12.86 -0.41
C ILE A 109 -7.52 -12.86 0.12
N ILE A 110 -6.51 -12.82 -0.74
CA ILE A 110 -5.10 -12.87 -0.37
C ILE A 110 -4.73 -11.63 0.47
N ALA A 111 -5.08 -10.44 -0.01
CA ALA A 111 -4.80 -9.20 0.72
C ALA A 111 -5.56 -9.14 2.05
N ARG A 112 -6.84 -9.54 2.04
CA ARG A 112 -7.65 -9.58 3.25
C ARG A 112 -7.03 -10.46 4.34
N LYS A 113 -6.52 -11.62 3.96
CA LYS A 113 -5.85 -12.53 4.90
C LYS A 113 -4.60 -11.88 5.51
N ILE A 114 -3.80 -11.21 4.70
CA ILE A 114 -2.61 -10.48 5.18
C ILE A 114 -3.02 -9.45 6.25
N TYR A 115 -4.05 -8.66 5.96
CA TYR A 115 -4.49 -7.62 6.89
C TYR A 115 -5.05 -8.19 8.19
N VAL A 116 -5.84 -9.26 8.12
CA VAL A 116 -6.35 -9.94 9.31
C VAL A 116 -5.19 -10.52 10.14
N ASP A 117 -4.22 -11.15 9.50
CA ASP A 117 -3.04 -11.70 10.18
C ASP A 117 -2.21 -10.62 10.88
N LEU A 118 -2.24 -9.39 10.37
CA LEU A 118 -1.56 -8.23 10.96
C LEU A 118 -2.44 -7.42 11.92
N ASN A 119 -3.56 -7.99 12.35
CA ASN A 119 -4.48 -7.41 13.33
C ASN A 119 -5.30 -6.21 12.83
N PHE A 120 -5.50 -6.08 11.53
CA PHE A 120 -6.53 -5.20 11.00
C PHE A 120 -7.92 -5.82 11.26
N LYS A 121 -8.88 -4.97 11.59
CA LYS A 121 -10.27 -5.36 11.81
C LYS A 121 -11.17 -4.72 10.79
N ASN A 122 -12.16 -5.48 10.29
CA ASN A 122 -13.18 -4.93 9.40
C ASN A 122 -14.10 -4.02 10.21
N ILE A 123 -14.20 -2.75 9.80
CA ILE A 123 -15.05 -1.75 10.47
C ILE A 123 -16.17 -1.21 9.58
N GLY A 124 -16.23 -1.61 8.32
CA GLY A 124 -17.27 -1.13 7.41
C GLY A 124 -17.11 -1.64 6.01
N MET A 125 -18.01 -1.23 5.13
CA MET A 125 -18.03 -1.61 3.74
C MET A 125 -18.60 -0.47 2.89
N ARG A 126 -18.00 -0.26 1.70
CA ARG A 126 -18.53 0.63 0.67
C ARG A 126 -19.03 -0.23 -0.49
N LYS A 127 -20.34 -0.27 -0.69
CA LYS A 127 -20.94 -1.06 -1.77
C LYS A 127 -20.65 -0.43 -3.14
N ASN A 128 -20.39 -1.27 -4.13
CA ASN A 128 -20.15 -0.87 -5.52
C ASN A 128 -19.06 0.22 -5.65
N TYR A 129 -18.03 0.13 -4.84
CA TYR A 129 -16.97 1.15 -4.75
C TYR A 129 -16.02 1.11 -5.96
N TYR A 130 -15.68 -0.09 -6.42
CA TYR A 130 -14.75 -0.28 -7.54
C TYR A 130 -15.47 -0.25 -8.89
N ASN A 131 -14.73 0.06 -9.97
CA ASN A 131 -15.28 0.18 -11.32
C ASN A 131 -15.93 -1.10 -11.83
N ASP A 132 -15.53 -2.26 -11.33
CA ASP A 132 -16.11 -3.56 -11.66
C ASP A 132 -17.39 -3.87 -10.86
N GLY A 133 -17.85 -2.95 -10.04
CA GLY A 133 -18.99 -3.14 -9.15
C GLY A 133 -18.64 -3.83 -7.84
N GLY A 134 -17.37 -4.11 -7.58
CA GLY A 134 -16.91 -4.76 -6.36
C GLY A 134 -17.04 -3.87 -5.12
N ASP A 135 -17.34 -4.51 -3.99
CA ASP A 135 -17.43 -3.83 -2.70
C ASP A 135 -16.04 -3.64 -2.10
N ALA A 136 -15.82 -2.53 -1.40
CA ALA A 136 -14.64 -2.30 -0.60
C ALA A 136 -14.93 -2.58 0.87
N LEU A 137 -14.08 -3.39 1.50
CA LEU A 137 -14.05 -3.51 2.95
C LEU A 137 -13.15 -2.41 3.52
N ILE A 138 -13.62 -1.77 4.58
CA ILE A 138 -12.84 -0.78 5.31
C ILE A 138 -12.23 -1.49 6.52
N MET A 139 -10.92 -1.48 6.61
CA MET A 139 -10.21 -2.15 7.69
C MET A 139 -9.37 -1.16 8.49
N LYS A 140 -9.22 -1.42 9.79
CA LYS A 140 -8.51 -0.56 10.73
C LYS A 140 -7.54 -1.36 11.58
N TYR A 141 -6.34 -0.81 11.74
CA TYR A 141 -5.32 -1.25 12.69
C TYR A 141 -5.09 -0.15 13.73
N THR A 142 -5.00 -0.53 15.00
CA THR A 142 -4.66 0.40 16.08
C THR A 142 -3.36 -0.04 16.74
N LYS A 143 -2.37 0.84 16.71
CA LYS A 143 -1.07 0.57 17.32
C LYS A 143 -1.06 0.89 18.80
#